data_d56064fc38be0a603edf43a92e875db0
#
_entry.id   d56064fc38be0a603edf43a92e875db0
#
_cell.length_a   1.000
_cell.length_b   1.000
_cell.length_c   1.000
_cell.angle_alpha   90.00
_cell.angle_beta   90.00
_cell.angle_gamma   90.00
#
_symmetry.space_group_name_H-M   'P 1'
#
loop_
_entity.id
_entity.type
_entity.pdbx_description
1 polymer ?
#
loop_
_entity_poly.entity_id
_entity_poly.type
_entity_poly.pdbx_seq_one_letter_code
_entity_poly.pdbx_strand_id
1 'polypeptide(L)'
;MKIKKVVVIGSGTMGSGIAAHLCNANVPVTLLDLTTDISTKARERIHKSRPPLLIDKSKIDNIKVGNINDDFNVVKEADWIVEAVVERIDIKHQIYKKIFDNRKDGAIVSSNTSSIPIKILSENMTDEQKKDFCITHFFNCLLYTSDAADDAWC
;
A
#
# COMPACT_ATOMS: atom_id res chain seq x y z
N MET A 1 -0.87 -9.95 -16.26
CA MET A 1 -1.41 -10.31 -14.91
C MET A 1 -2.56 -9.38 -14.58
N LYS A 2 -3.68 -9.87 -14.03
CA LYS A 2 -4.80 -9.01 -13.60
C LYS A 2 -4.76 -8.89 -12.08
N ILE A 3 -4.57 -7.69 -11.55
CA ILE A 3 -4.58 -7.42 -10.11
C ILE A 3 -6.03 -7.42 -9.63
N LYS A 4 -6.37 -8.31 -8.70
CA LYS A 4 -7.71 -8.48 -8.14
C LYS A 4 -7.78 -8.16 -6.65
N LYS A 5 -6.67 -8.32 -5.92
CA LYS A 5 -6.59 -8.06 -4.48
C LYS A 5 -5.28 -7.36 -4.17
N VAL A 6 -5.36 -6.28 -3.41
CA VAL A 6 -4.19 -5.51 -2.96
C VAL A 6 -4.17 -5.45 -1.45
N VAL A 7 -2.98 -5.58 -0.87
CA VAL A 7 -2.72 -5.30 0.54
C VAL A 7 -1.84 -4.07 0.63
N VAL A 8 -2.24 -3.08 1.39
CA VAL A 8 -1.45 -1.89 1.71
C VAL A 8 -1.01 -1.99 3.16
N ILE A 9 0.30 -1.95 3.41
CA ILE A 9 0.89 -2.03 4.75
C ILE A 9 1.40 -0.65 5.15
N GLY A 10 0.86 -0.12 6.21
CA GLY A 10 1.02 1.26 6.65
C GLY A 10 -0.18 2.11 6.26
N SER A 11 -0.89 2.65 7.25
CA SER A 11 -2.12 3.42 7.06
C SER A 11 -1.95 4.92 7.34
N GLY A 12 -0.73 5.42 7.18
CA GLY A 12 -0.43 6.85 7.20
C GLY A 12 -1.08 7.60 6.02
N THR A 13 -0.67 8.83 5.80
CA THR A 13 -1.22 9.68 4.71
C THR A 13 -1.13 8.98 3.36
N MET A 14 0.05 8.46 3.01
CA MET A 14 0.25 7.82 1.71
C MET A 14 -0.48 6.49 1.58
N GLY A 15 -0.37 5.59 2.58
CA GLY A 15 -1.08 4.31 2.53
C GLY A 15 -2.60 4.47 2.49
N SER A 16 -3.15 5.44 3.22
CA SER A 16 -4.58 5.79 3.14
C SER A 16 -4.97 6.32 1.75
N GLY A 17 -4.15 7.20 1.16
CA GLY A 17 -4.37 7.73 -0.18
C GLY A 17 -4.32 6.63 -1.25
N ILE A 18 -3.32 5.74 -1.19
CA ILE A 18 -3.18 4.60 -2.10
C ILE A 18 -4.39 3.66 -1.98
N ALA A 19 -4.81 3.33 -0.75
CA ALA A 19 -5.99 2.49 -0.52
C ALA A 19 -7.26 3.10 -1.11
N ALA A 20 -7.47 4.41 -0.93
CA ALA A 20 -8.59 5.14 -1.51
C ALA A 20 -8.53 5.16 -3.04
N HIS A 21 -7.35 5.39 -3.62
CA HIS A 21 -7.16 5.40 -5.08
C HIS A 21 -7.49 4.05 -5.72
N LEU A 22 -6.99 2.96 -5.14
CA LEU A 22 -7.29 1.60 -5.58
C LEU A 22 -8.79 1.27 -5.44
N CYS A 23 -9.41 1.72 -4.34
CA CYS A 23 -10.84 1.58 -4.11
C CYS A 23 -11.66 2.30 -5.17
N ASN A 24 -11.27 3.52 -5.58
CA ASN A 24 -11.89 4.26 -6.68
C ASN A 24 -11.82 3.48 -8.01
N ALA A 25 -10.73 2.76 -8.24
CA ALA A 25 -10.55 1.87 -9.38
C ALA A 25 -11.30 0.52 -9.26
N ASN A 26 -12.16 0.35 -8.25
CA ASN A 26 -12.89 -0.88 -7.93
C ASN A 26 -11.98 -2.09 -7.63
N VAL A 27 -10.79 -1.85 -7.10
CA VAL A 27 -9.87 -2.90 -6.63
C VAL A 27 -10.08 -3.09 -5.13
N PRO A 28 -10.44 -4.29 -4.66
CA PRO A 28 -10.53 -4.60 -3.23
C PRO A 28 -9.18 -4.43 -2.54
N VAL A 29 -9.17 -3.71 -1.42
CA VAL A 29 -7.96 -3.39 -0.66
C VAL A 29 -8.10 -3.87 0.77
N THR A 30 -7.03 -4.43 1.32
CA THR A 30 -6.87 -4.61 2.76
C THR A 30 -5.78 -3.67 3.26
N LEU A 31 -6.13 -2.77 4.18
CA LEU A 31 -5.23 -1.80 4.79
C LEU A 31 -4.79 -2.32 6.16
N LEU A 32 -3.50 -2.60 6.31
CA LEU A 32 -2.90 -3.10 7.55
C LEU A 32 -2.03 -2.03 8.21
N ASP A 33 -2.03 -2.02 9.55
CA ASP A 33 -1.11 -1.22 10.35
C ASP A 33 -0.68 -1.98 11.61
N LEU A 34 0.00 -1.34 12.54
CA LEU A 34 0.46 -1.95 13.79
C LEU A 34 -0.69 -2.52 14.62
N THR A 35 -1.83 -1.82 14.64
CA THR A 35 -3.07 -2.24 15.32
C THR A 35 -4.28 -2.03 14.42
N THR A 36 -5.32 -2.82 14.64
CA THR A 36 -6.60 -2.67 13.92
C THR A 36 -7.27 -1.32 14.21
N ASP A 37 -7.06 -0.75 15.40
CA ASP A 37 -7.57 0.60 15.74
C ASP A 37 -6.96 1.67 14.82
N ILE A 38 -5.64 1.61 14.56
CA ILE A 38 -4.95 2.57 13.68
C ILE A 38 -5.51 2.48 12.25
N SER A 39 -5.63 1.28 11.69
CA SER A 39 -6.15 1.08 10.34
C SER A 39 -7.65 1.42 10.23
N THR A 40 -8.45 1.18 11.28
CA THR A 40 -9.86 1.59 11.35
C THR A 40 -9.98 3.12 11.34
N LYS A 41 -9.22 3.81 12.16
CA LYS A 41 -9.19 5.29 12.16
C LYS A 41 -8.73 5.85 10.81
N ALA A 42 -7.80 5.17 10.15
CA ALA A 42 -7.37 5.54 8.81
C ALA A 42 -8.52 5.41 7.79
N ARG A 43 -9.28 4.31 7.81
CA ARG A 43 -10.47 4.13 6.95
C ARG A 43 -11.53 5.21 7.22
N GLU A 44 -11.75 5.58 8.50
CA GLU A 44 -12.65 6.69 8.84
C GLU A 44 -12.17 8.03 8.29
N ARG A 45 -10.86 8.31 8.36
CA ARG A 45 -10.27 9.53 7.77
C ARG A 45 -10.49 9.55 6.26
N ILE A 46 -10.29 8.44 5.55
CA ILE A 46 -10.58 8.33 4.13
C ILE A 46 -12.03 8.70 3.83
N HIS A 47 -12.98 8.17 4.61
CA HIS A 47 -14.41 8.42 4.42
C HIS A 47 -14.80 9.87 4.69
N LYS A 48 -14.17 10.52 5.69
CA LYS A 48 -14.46 11.89 6.13
C LYS A 48 -13.58 12.96 5.48
N SER A 49 -12.61 12.58 4.64
CA SER A 49 -11.60 13.50 4.09
C SER A 49 -12.22 14.69 3.33
N ARG A 50 -11.53 15.81 3.45
CA ARG A 50 -11.83 17.05 2.72
C ARG A 50 -10.51 17.66 2.24
N PRO A 51 -10.26 17.73 0.93
CA PRO A 51 -11.11 17.23 -0.15
C PRO A 51 -11.34 15.71 -0.09
N PRO A 52 -12.41 15.18 -0.71
CA PRO A 52 -12.77 13.77 -0.63
C PRO A 52 -11.72 12.90 -1.33
N LEU A 53 -11.26 11.82 -0.68
CA LEU A 53 -10.37 10.82 -1.29
C LEU A 53 -11.14 9.75 -2.06
N LEU A 54 -12.42 9.54 -1.75
CA LEU A 54 -13.30 8.64 -2.47
C LEU A 54 -14.24 9.44 -3.37
N ILE A 55 -14.29 9.07 -4.66
CA ILE A 55 -15.24 9.61 -5.64
C ILE A 55 -16.65 9.20 -5.23
N ASP A 56 -16.82 7.95 -4.83
CA ASP A 56 -18.06 7.40 -4.30
C ASP A 56 -17.83 6.87 -2.89
N LYS A 57 -18.41 7.55 -1.90
CA LYS A 57 -18.26 7.20 -0.48
C LYS A 57 -18.87 5.84 -0.10
N SER A 58 -19.81 5.33 -0.87
CA SER A 58 -20.40 4.00 -0.64
C SER A 58 -19.38 2.87 -0.84
N LYS A 59 -18.31 3.12 -1.58
CA LYS A 59 -17.24 2.14 -1.82
C LYS A 59 -16.30 1.93 -0.64
N ILE A 60 -16.46 2.66 0.47
CA ILE A 60 -15.59 2.53 1.65
C ILE A 60 -15.50 1.08 2.16
N ASP A 61 -16.54 0.28 1.99
CA ASP A 61 -16.58 -1.12 2.41
C ASP A 61 -15.68 -2.04 1.57
N ASN A 62 -15.19 -1.58 0.42
CA ASN A 62 -14.15 -2.25 -0.35
C ASN A 62 -12.75 -2.11 0.29
N ILE A 63 -12.60 -1.25 1.30
CA ILE A 63 -11.39 -1.12 2.10
C ILE A 63 -11.59 -1.89 3.40
N LYS A 64 -11.05 -3.11 3.46
CA LYS A 64 -10.95 -3.88 4.70
C LYS A 64 -9.79 -3.36 5.54
N VAL A 65 -9.88 -3.55 6.86
CA VAL A 65 -8.83 -3.11 7.80
C VAL A 65 -8.39 -4.28 8.67
N GLY A 66 -7.17 -4.21 9.17
CA GLY A 66 -6.60 -5.21 10.06
C GLY A 66 -5.25 -4.77 10.61
N ASN A 67 -4.54 -5.67 11.27
CA ASN A 67 -3.21 -5.43 11.80
C ASN A 67 -2.16 -6.42 11.28
N ILE A 68 -0.89 -6.03 11.40
CA ILE A 68 0.23 -6.81 10.86
C ILE A 68 0.57 -8.06 11.70
N ASN A 69 -0.04 -8.24 12.88
CA ASN A 69 0.22 -9.39 13.74
C ASN A 69 -0.80 -10.51 13.53
N ASP A 70 -2.08 -10.18 13.56
CA ASP A 70 -3.17 -11.17 13.55
C ASP A 70 -3.72 -11.40 12.13
N ASP A 71 -3.74 -10.35 11.30
CA ASP A 71 -4.42 -10.36 9.98
C ASP A 71 -3.45 -10.52 8.81
N PHE A 72 -2.16 -10.76 9.05
CA PHE A 72 -1.14 -10.79 8.01
C PHE A 72 -1.35 -11.90 6.95
N ASN A 73 -2.14 -12.91 7.26
CA ASN A 73 -2.47 -14.00 6.34
C ASN A 73 -3.13 -13.52 5.03
N VAL A 74 -3.74 -12.33 5.02
CA VAL A 74 -4.32 -11.75 3.80
C VAL A 74 -3.29 -11.53 2.68
N VAL A 75 -2.00 -11.43 3.03
CA VAL A 75 -0.88 -11.31 2.08
C VAL A 75 -0.77 -12.53 1.17
N LYS A 76 -1.17 -13.73 1.64
CA LYS A 76 -1.16 -14.98 0.86
C LYS A 76 -2.11 -14.96 -0.34
N GLU A 77 -3.13 -14.12 -0.31
CA GLU A 77 -4.11 -14.01 -1.38
C GLU A 77 -3.90 -12.76 -2.26
N ALA A 78 -3.01 -11.86 -1.86
CA ALA A 78 -2.77 -10.62 -2.58
C ALA A 78 -2.04 -10.86 -3.90
N ASP A 79 -2.43 -10.12 -4.94
CA ASP A 79 -1.70 -10.05 -6.20
C ASP A 79 -0.62 -8.97 -6.16
N TRP A 80 -0.84 -7.96 -5.32
CA TRP A 80 0.07 -6.85 -5.12
C TRP A 80 0.07 -6.42 -3.66
N ILE A 81 1.26 -6.25 -3.08
CA ILE A 81 1.48 -5.77 -1.72
C ILE A 81 2.24 -4.45 -1.81
N VAL A 82 1.66 -3.38 -1.29
CA VAL A 82 2.24 -2.04 -1.25
C VAL A 82 2.73 -1.76 0.17
N GLU A 83 4.02 -1.53 0.34
CA GLU A 83 4.59 -1.06 1.59
C GLU A 83 4.60 0.48 1.61
N ALA A 84 3.96 1.06 2.61
CA ALA A 84 3.87 2.50 2.86
C ALA A 84 4.08 2.82 4.35
N VAL A 85 4.99 2.10 5.01
CA VAL A 85 5.36 2.34 6.42
C VAL A 85 6.34 3.50 6.55
N VAL A 86 6.71 3.83 7.80
CA VAL A 86 7.69 4.89 8.08
C VAL A 86 9.00 4.70 7.32
N GLU A 87 9.67 5.80 6.96
CA GLU A 87 10.89 5.82 6.13
C GLU A 87 12.13 5.42 6.95
N ARG A 88 12.08 4.20 7.52
CA ARG A 88 13.14 3.57 8.30
C ARG A 88 13.49 2.21 7.70
N ILE A 89 14.76 2.06 7.32
CA ILE A 89 15.23 0.88 6.59
C ILE A 89 15.11 -0.42 7.41
N ASP A 90 15.39 -0.35 8.72
CA ASP A 90 15.28 -1.49 9.64
C ASP A 90 13.83 -2.03 9.70
N ILE A 91 12.84 -1.14 9.77
CA ILE A 91 11.42 -1.50 9.78
C ILE A 91 11.01 -2.07 8.41
N LYS A 92 11.43 -1.43 7.31
CA LYS A 92 11.12 -1.89 5.95
C LYS A 92 11.67 -3.29 5.70
N HIS A 93 12.92 -3.58 6.08
CA HIS A 93 13.51 -4.91 5.92
C HIS A 93 12.76 -5.99 6.72
N GLN A 94 12.30 -5.69 7.94
CA GLN A 94 11.48 -6.61 8.72
C GLN A 94 10.14 -6.90 8.03
N ILE A 95 9.49 -5.86 7.49
CA ILE A 95 8.23 -6.00 6.77
C ILE A 95 8.44 -6.79 5.46
N TYR A 96 9.49 -6.50 4.67
CA TYR A 96 9.77 -7.25 3.44
C TYR A 96 10.02 -8.72 3.73
N LYS A 97 10.85 -9.04 4.75
CA LYS A 97 11.06 -10.42 5.16
C LYS A 97 9.72 -11.11 5.43
N LYS A 98 8.86 -10.48 6.23
CA LYS A 98 7.55 -11.03 6.57
C LYS A 98 6.64 -11.18 5.34
N ILE A 99 6.68 -10.24 4.40
CA ILE A 99 5.92 -10.31 3.13
C ILE A 99 6.41 -11.51 2.31
N PHE A 100 7.72 -11.61 2.05
CA PHE A 100 8.28 -12.64 1.20
C PHE A 100 8.13 -14.05 1.79
N ASP A 101 8.14 -14.18 3.12
CA ASP A 101 7.90 -15.45 3.82
C ASP A 101 6.43 -15.91 3.73
N ASN A 102 5.49 -15.00 3.39
CA ASN A 102 4.04 -15.29 3.44
C ASN A 102 3.29 -15.06 2.13
N ARG A 103 3.82 -14.29 1.18
CA ARG A 103 3.13 -13.99 -0.08
C ARG A 103 2.98 -15.24 -0.95
N LYS A 104 2.01 -15.24 -1.85
CA LYS A 104 1.97 -16.25 -2.92
C LYS A 104 3.03 -15.96 -3.99
N ASP A 105 3.43 -16.99 -4.73
CA ASP A 105 4.37 -16.85 -5.82
C ASP A 105 3.84 -15.90 -6.90
N GLY A 106 4.74 -15.06 -7.42
CA GLY A 106 4.42 -14.08 -8.46
C GLY A 106 3.60 -12.88 -7.99
N ALA A 107 3.31 -12.73 -6.69
CA ALA A 107 2.73 -11.52 -6.17
C ALA A 107 3.76 -10.38 -6.21
N ILE A 108 3.36 -9.21 -6.72
CA ILE A 108 4.23 -8.03 -6.78
C ILE A 108 4.34 -7.44 -5.38
N VAL A 109 5.55 -7.03 -5.00
CA VAL A 109 5.82 -6.26 -3.79
C VAL A 109 6.39 -4.91 -4.19
N SER A 110 5.80 -3.82 -3.71
CA SER A 110 6.32 -2.50 -3.98
C SER A 110 6.47 -1.66 -2.73
N SER A 111 7.47 -0.79 -2.73
CA SER A 111 7.67 0.23 -1.70
C SER A 111 7.22 1.59 -2.23
N ASN A 112 6.54 2.36 -1.38
CA ASN A 112 6.21 3.76 -1.65
C ASN A 112 7.27 4.72 -1.07
N THR A 113 8.54 4.30 -1.00
CA THR A 113 9.63 5.16 -0.55
C THR A 113 9.82 6.34 -1.49
N SER A 114 10.22 7.48 -0.94
CA SER A 114 10.60 8.68 -1.71
C SER A 114 12.12 8.90 -1.76
N SER A 115 12.87 8.31 -0.82
CA SER A 115 14.27 8.66 -0.60
C SER A 115 15.23 7.48 -0.53
N ILE A 116 14.75 6.27 -0.19
CA ILE A 116 15.63 5.11 -0.02
C ILE A 116 15.84 4.41 -1.36
N PRO A 117 17.11 4.29 -1.85
CA PRO A 117 17.38 3.60 -3.10
C PRO A 117 16.96 2.13 -3.09
N ILE A 118 16.44 1.63 -4.22
CA ILE A 118 16.00 0.24 -4.37
C ILE A 118 17.09 -0.77 -3.99
N LYS A 119 18.35 -0.45 -4.27
CA LYS A 119 19.51 -1.29 -3.92
C LYS A 119 19.60 -1.53 -2.41
N ILE A 120 19.32 -0.50 -1.60
CA ILE A 120 19.35 -0.60 -0.14
C ILE A 120 18.10 -1.35 0.35
N LEU A 121 16.92 -1.04 -0.21
CA LEU A 121 15.69 -1.75 0.16
C LEU A 121 15.78 -3.24 -0.11
N SER A 122 16.43 -3.65 -1.19
CA SER A 122 16.51 -5.04 -1.64
C SER A 122 17.78 -5.78 -1.23
N GLU A 123 18.65 -5.20 -0.39
CA GLU A 123 19.95 -5.79 -0.05
C GLU A 123 19.85 -7.18 0.60
N ASN A 124 18.79 -7.41 1.37
CA ASN A 124 18.53 -8.68 2.08
C ASN A 124 17.60 -9.64 1.30
N MET A 125 17.25 -9.29 0.05
CA MET A 125 16.40 -10.10 -0.81
C MET A 125 17.22 -11.07 -1.67
N THR A 126 16.68 -12.25 -1.92
CA THR A 126 17.22 -13.18 -2.93
C THR A 126 16.99 -12.63 -4.34
N ASP A 127 17.71 -13.15 -5.33
CA ASP A 127 17.53 -12.72 -6.73
C ASP A 127 16.12 -13.03 -7.26
N GLU A 128 15.49 -14.11 -6.79
CA GLU A 128 14.09 -14.41 -7.12
C GLU A 128 13.13 -13.39 -6.52
N GLN A 129 13.34 -12.98 -5.26
CA GLN A 129 12.52 -11.96 -4.61
C GLN A 129 12.64 -10.60 -5.29
N LYS A 130 13.84 -10.23 -5.75
CA LYS A 130 14.09 -8.98 -6.46
C LYS A 130 13.33 -8.87 -7.78
N LYS A 131 13.04 -9.98 -8.46
CA LYS A 131 12.25 -9.99 -9.70
C LYS A 131 10.83 -9.48 -9.51
N ASP A 132 10.27 -9.69 -8.34
CA ASP A 132 8.90 -9.29 -8.00
C ASP A 132 8.85 -8.01 -7.15
N PHE A 133 10.00 -7.34 -6.94
CA PHE A 133 10.11 -6.14 -6.11
C PHE A 133 10.35 -4.89 -6.95
N CYS A 134 9.60 -3.81 -6.65
CA CYS A 134 9.77 -2.52 -7.31
C CYS A 134 9.50 -1.35 -6.37
N ILE A 135 9.75 -0.13 -6.83
CA ILE A 135 9.29 1.10 -6.19
C ILE A 135 8.10 1.63 -6.99
N THR A 136 7.01 1.92 -6.30
CA THR A 136 5.86 2.64 -6.85
C THR A 136 5.68 3.93 -6.05
N HIS A 137 6.21 5.03 -6.56
CA HIS A 137 6.17 6.31 -5.86
C HIS A 137 4.88 7.06 -6.22
N PHE A 138 3.90 6.99 -5.34
CA PHE A 138 2.68 7.78 -5.44
C PHE A 138 2.91 9.17 -4.82
N PHE A 139 2.35 10.19 -5.47
CA PHE A 139 2.37 11.57 -4.97
C PHE A 139 1.14 11.86 -4.11
N ASN A 140 1.23 12.87 -3.25
CA ASN A 140 0.17 13.19 -2.28
C ASN A 140 -1.08 13.86 -2.90
N CYS A 141 -1.29 13.81 -4.18
CA CYS A 141 -2.46 14.39 -4.88
C CYS A 141 -3.15 13.35 -5.77
N LEU A 142 -3.26 12.10 -5.31
CA LEU A 142 -3.72 10.96 -6.10
C LEU A 142 -5.07 11.14 -6.80
N LEU A 143 -5.96 11.96 -6.25
CA LEU A 143 -7.28 12.17 -6.82
C LEU A 143 -7.30 13.23 -7.95
N TYR A 144 -6.31 14.10 -7.99
CA TYR A 144 -6.24 15.24 -8.91
C TYR A 144 -5.24 15.07 -10.04
N THR A 145 -4.47 13.99 -10.04
CA THR A 145 -3.50 13.68 -11.10
C THR A 145 -4.17 12.97 -12.27
N SER A 146 -5.20 13.58 -12.86
CA SER A 146 -5.82 13.04 -14.07
C SER A 146 -5.05 13.41 -15.32
N ASP A 147 -4.09 14.34 -15.26
CA ASP A 147 -3.24 14.70 -16.38
C ASP A 147 -1.84 15.06 -15.87
N ALA A 148 -0.90 14.13 -16.02
CA ALA A 148 0.49 14.30 -15.56
C ALA A 148 1.26 15.40 -16.32
N ALA A 149 0.67 15.99 -17.35
CA ALA A 149 1.27 17.07 -18.12
C ALA A 149 0.99 18.47 -17.57
N ASP A 150 -0.10 18.63 -16.78
CA ASP A 150 -0.53 19.95 -16.31
C ASP A 150 -0.17 20.23 -14.83
N ASP A 151 0.19 19.22 -14.03
CA ASP A 151 0.47 19.37 -12.61
C ASP A 151 1.97 19.25 -12.28
N ALA A 152 2.76 20.21 -12.74
CA ALA A 152 4.18 20.34 -12.35
C ALA A 152 4.38 20.79 -10.87
N TRP A 153 3.31 20.97 -10.09
CA TRP A 153 3.35 21.67 -8.79
C TRP A 153 2.54 20.98 -7.65
N CYS A 154 2.36 19.67 -7.66
CA CYS A 154 1.86 18.94 -6.47
C CYS A 154 2.98 18.34 -5.65
#